data_5ce64b644de88cdeb17c4dcdc64a0b99
#
_entry.id   5ce64b644de88cdeb17c4dcdc64a0b99
#
_cell.length_a   1.000
_cell.length_b   1.000
_cell.length_c   1.000
_cell.angle_alpha   90.00
_cell.angle_beta   90.00
_cell.angle_gamma   90.00
#
_symmetry.space_group_name_H-M   'P 1'
#
loop_
_entity.id
_entity.type
_entity.pdbx_description
1 polymer ?
#
loop_
_entity_poly.entity_id
_entity_poly.type
_entity_poly.pdbx_seq_one_letter_code
_entity_poly.pdbx_strand_id
1 'polypeptide(L)'
;ELQPWLEDPSFQNGYANLETGEYPAGAFYWALRRAAQEAGHYDTAQEAKEYFLTMAREVNTLCDSGVLEAYPPRSGTTPRITARYVLPVVKEGLYSLWFCATMQDVEPYMDSISIGRWEDQIAPMEEFLYTKSNLACKEGSDEPYYAPRQELVFGGLKVVQMLYRFLLPLAILGAAIRLCRCARSVFLPQMDTQWKAAWIAVWGLFAMAVLRSMMVAFMEVASFGIGTSAMYLSTVHPLLLAASLLALLLPWPSATKNSPADC
;
A
#
# COMPACT_ATOMS: atom_id res chain seq x y z
N GLU A 1 -19.13 25.26 12.32
CA GLU A 1 -19.61 25.18 10.92
C GLU A 1 -19.41 23.80 10.30
N LEU A 2 -18.27 23.13 10.52
CA LEU A 2 -17.96 21.84 9.92
C LEU A 2 -18.53 20.63 10.70
N GLN A 3 -18.89 20.82 11.97
CA GLN A 3 -19.37 19.76 12.84
C GLN A 3 -20.55 18.97 12.28
N PRO A 4 -21.59 19.59 11.67
CA PRO A 4 -22.71 18.84 11.11
C PRO A 4 -22.29 17.85 10.03
N TRP A 5 -21.27 18.17 9.24
CA TRP A 5 -20.74 17.30 8.21
C TRP A 5 -19.92 16.16 8.81
N LEU A 6 -19.05 16.46 9.78
CA LEU A 6 -18.20 15.47 10.41
C LEU A 6 -18.96 14.47 11.30
N GLU A 7 -20.16 14.81 11.76
CA GLU A 7 -21.04 13.94 12.52
C GLU A 7 -22.08 13.19 11.66
N ASP A 8 -22.19 13.50 10.37
CA ASP A 8 -23.11 12.81 9.47
C ASP A 8 -22.63 11.37 9.18
N PRO A 9 -23.46 10.33 9.45
CA PRO A 9 -23.06 8.94 9.23
C PRO A 9 -22.72 8.61 7.77
N SER A 10 -23.36 9.25 6.80
CA SER A 10 -23.08 9.03 5.38
C SER A 10 -21.72 9.62 4.99
N PHE A 11 -21.36 10.73 5.58
CA PHE A 11 -20.05 11.35 5.43
C PHE A 11 -18.96 10.54 6.12
N GLN A 12 -19.23 10.05 7.33
CA GLN A 12 -18.30 9.22 8.10
C GLN A 12 -17.93 7.92 7.39
N ASN A 13 -18.83 7.34 6.61
CA ASN A 13 -18.61 6.08 5.88
C ASN A 13 -17.37 6.10 4.95
N GLY A 14 -16.91 7.25 4.50
CA GLY A 14 -15.72 7.37 3.66
C GLY A 14 -14.43 7.69 4.41
N TYR A 15 -14.50 8.09 5.69
CA TYR A 15 -13.36 8.69 6.38
C TYR A 15 -13.17 8.25 7.83
N ALA A 16 -14.19 7.78 8.51
CA ALA A 16 -14.16 7.42 9.92
C ALA A 16 -14.19 5.91 10.14
N ASN A 17 -13.73 5.49 11.31
CA ASN A 17 -14.02 4.16 11.80
C ASN A 17 -15.50 4.10 12.21
N LEU A 18 -16.28 3.28 11.51
CA LEU A 18 -17.74 3.21 11.69
C LEU A 18 -18.16 2.66 13.06
N GLU A 19 -17.28 1.89 13.73
CA GLU A 19 -17.57 1.35 15.07
C GLU A 19 -17.40 2.39 16.18
N THR A 20 -16.41 3.28 16.04
CA THR A 20 -16.07 4.26 17.06
C THR A 20 -16.47 5.68 16.70
N GLY A 21 -16.75 5.97 15.44
CA GLY A 21 -16.96 7.33 14.91
C GLY A 21 -15.69 8.18 14.87
N GLU A 22 -14.54 7.61 15.22
CA GLU A 22 -13.26 8.33 15.24
C GLU A 22 -12.64 8.41 13.85
N TYR A 23 -12.05 9.56 13.57
CA TYR A 23 -11.30 9.81 12.34
C TYR A 23 -9.82 9.45 12.54
N PRO A 24 -9.27 8.46 11.81
CA PRO A 24 -7.84 8.23 11.78
C PRO A 24 -7.07 9.47 11.31
N ALA A 25 -5.86 9.67 11.82
CA ALA A 25 -5.09 10.91 11.62
C ALA A 25 -4.92 11.31 10.13
N GLY A 26 -4.72 10.34 9.23
CA GLY A 26 -4.61 10.59 7.79
C GLY A 26 -5.96 10.89 7.13
N ALA A 27 -7.01 10.17 7.53
CA ALA A 27 -8.35 10.35 7.00
C ALA A 27 -8.98 11.66 7.48
N PHE A 28 -8.68 12.11 8.71
CA PHE A 28 -9.19 13.36 9.25
C PHE A 28 -8.87 14.57 8.35
N TYR A 29 -7.67 14.62 7.78
CA TYR A 29 -7.30 15.71 6.86
C TYR A 29 -8.21 15.75 5.63
N TRP A 30 -8.51 14.60 5.05
CA TRP A 30 -9.40 14.49 3.91
C TRP A 30 -10.86 14.80 4.27
N ALA A 31 -11.31 14.33 5.43
CA ALA A 31 -12.63 14.62 5.96
C ALA A 31 -12.80 16.13 6.20
N LEU A 32 -11.84 16.79 6.84
CA LEU A 32 -11.84 18.21 7.09
C LEU A 32 -11.90 19.03 5.79
N ARG A 33 -11.10 18.64 4.79
CA ARG A 33 -11.13 19.26 3.47
C ARG A 33 -12.48 19.10 2.80
N ARG A 34 -13.05 17.89 2.84
CA ARG A 34 -14.37 17.63 2.24
C ARG A 34 -15.48 18.38 2.95
N ALA A 35 -15.46 18.41 4.28
CA ALA A 35 -16.42 19.18 5.06
C ALA A 35 -16.35 20.68 4.74
N ALA A 36 -15.16 21.25 4.59
CA ALA A 36 -14.99 22.64 4.17
C ALA A 36 -15.54 22.90 2.75
N GLN A 37 -15.40 21.94 1.85
CA GLN A 37 -15.96 22.01 0.51
C GLN A 37 -17.51 21.99 0.53
N GLU A 38 -18.11 21.08 1.30
CA GLU A 38 -19.57 21.00 1.45
C GLU A 38 -20.15 22.22 2.17
N ALA A 39 -19.38 22.85 3.05
CA ALA A 39 -19.76 24.10 3.71
C ALA A 39 -19.58 25.35 2.82
N GLY A 40 -19.14 25.20 1.58
CA GLY A 40 -19.01 26.31 0.62
C GLY A 40 -17.74 27.14 0.74
N HIS A 41 -16.68 26.60 1.37
CA HIS A 41 -15.39 27.31 1.54
C HIS A 41 -14.31 26.84 0.57
N TYR A 42 -14.70 26.31 -0.60
CA TYR A 42 -13.75 25.68 -1.54
C TYR A 42 -14.02 26.04 -3.01
N ASP A 43 -14.75 27.11 -3.28
CA ASP A 43 -15.08 27.51 -4.65
C ASP A 43 -13.85 28.00 -5.41
N THR A 44 -12.89 28.59 -4.71
CA THR A 44 -11.60 28.98 -5.27
C THR A 44 -10.43 28.55 -4.36
N ALA A 45 -9.25 28.39 -4.96
CA ALA A 45 -8.04 28.10 -4.20
C ALA A 45 -7.66 29.21 -3.20
N GLN A 46 -7.99 30.47 -3.52
CA GLN A 46 -7.74 31.60 -2.65
C GLN A 46 -8.66 31.54 -1.42
N GLU A 47 -9.94 31.29 -1.62
CA GLU A 47 -10.91 31.16 -0.55
C GLU A 47 -10.59 30.02 0.39
N ALA A 48 -10.29 28.82 -0.14
CA ALA A 48 -9.85 27.68 0.66
C ALA A 48 -8.61 28.01 1.51
N LYS A 49 -7.63 28.71 0.92
CA LYS A 49 -6.44 29.13 1.64
C LYS A 49 -6.78 30.08 2.79
N GLU A 50 -7.61 31.08 2.55
CA GLU A 50 -7.99 32.07 3.57
C GLU A 50 -8.80 31.41 4.69
N TYR A 51 -9.70 30.50 4.36
CA TYR A 51 -10.46 29.73 5.32
C TYR A 51 -9.57 28.91 6.26
N PHE A 52 -8.65 28.11 5.72
CA PHE A 52 -7.75 27.31 6.55
C PHE A 52 -6.73 28.15 7.33
N LEU A 53 -6.27 29.27 6.79
CA LEU A 53 -5.41 30.21 7.55
C LEU A 53 -6.16 30.83 8.72
N THR A 54 -7.44 31.16 8.56
CA THR A 54 -8.27 31.69 9.64
C THR A 54 -8.50 30.65 10.72
N MET A 55 -8.90 29.43 10.33
CA MET A 55 -9.05 28.30 11.24
C MET A 55 -7.76 28.02 12.03
N ALA A 56 -6.59 28.04 11.37
CA ALA A 56 -5.31 27.84 12.03
C ALA A 56 -5.00 28.94 13.05
N ARG A 57 -5.34 30.20 12.78
CA ARG A 57 -5.17 31.30 13.74
C ARG A 57 -6.09 31.15 14.94
N GLU A 58 -7.33 30.76 14.73
CA GLU A 58 -8.29 30.52 15.81
C GLU A 58 -7.84 29.39 16.73
N VAL A 59 -7.44 28.25 16.16
CA VAL A 59 -6.90 27.10 16.93
C VAL A 59 -5.67 27.52 17.73
N ASN A 60 -4.72 28.23 17.13
CA ASN A 60 -3.52 28.71 17.82
C ASN A 60 -3.89 29.66 18.97
N THR A 61 -4.81 30.59 18.76
CA THR A 61 -5.30 31.49 19.82
C THR A 61 -5.92 30.74 20.99
N LEU A 62 -6.70 29.69 20.71
CA LEU A 62 -7.30 28.84 21.73
C LEU A 62 -6.24 28.02 22.48
N CYS A 63 -5.20 27.55 21.81
CA CYS A 63 -4.05 26.89 22.44
C CYS A 63 -3.25 27.86 23.32
N ASP A 64 -2.97 29.07 22.83
CA ASP A 64 -2.21 30.10 23.56
C ASP A 64 -2.96 30.59 24.80
N SER A 65 -4.28 30.61 24.73
CA SER A 65 -5.14 30.96 25.91
C SER A 65 -5.36 29.79 26.89
N GLY A 66 -4.87 28.59 26.58
CA GLY A 66 -5.03 27.40 27.41
C GLY A 66 -6.43 26.76 27.38
N VAL A 67 -7.30 27.19 26.44
CA VAL A 67 -8.62 26.57 26.24
C VAL A 67 -8.48 25.21 25.56
N LEU A 68 -7.51 25.09 24.62
CA LEU A 68 -7.13 23.83 23.99
C LEU A 68 -5.73 23.41 24.45
N GLU A 69 -5.54 22.11 24.63
CA GLU A 69 -4.22 21.55 24.94
C GLU A 69 -3.31 21.66 23.72
N ALA A 70 -2.21 22.40 23.87
CA ALA A 70 -1.20 22.53 22.83
C ALA A 70 -0.27 21.32 22.82
N TYR A 71 -0.22 20.59 21.73
CA TYR A 71 0.76 19.52 21.52
C TYR A 71 2.02 20.05 20.83
N PRO A 72 3.21 19.48 21.11
CA PRO A 72 4.43 19.85 20.42
C PRO A 72 4.26 19.76 18.90
N PRO A 73 4.81 20.71 18.12
CA PRO A 73 4.69 20.71 16.68
C PRO A 73 5.23 19.40 16.11
N ARG A 74 4.48 18.79 15.19
CA ARG A 74 4.87 17.59 14.47
C ARG A 74 5.17 17.95 13.02
N SER A 75 6.22 17.36 12.48
CA SER A 75 6.41 17.37 11.04
C SER A 75 5.56 16.26 10.40
N GLY A 76 4.53 16.64 9.68
CA GLY A 76 3.68 15.73 8.91
C GLY A 76 2.54 15.06 9.69
N THR A 77 1.78 14.24 8.98
CA THR A 77 0.58 13.54 9.46
C THR A 77 0.89 12.17 10.10
N THR A 78 2.17 11.82 10.24
CA THR A 78 2.58 10.52 10.79
C THR A 78 2.30 10.47 12.29
N PRO A 79 1.50 9.52 12.78
CA PRO A 79 1.21 9.38 14.20
C PRO A 79 2.46 8.98 14.99
N ARG A 80 2.46 9.23 16.30
CA ARG A 80 3.56 8.78 17.17
C ARG A 80 3.61 7.26 17.22
N ILE A 81 4.81 6.70 17.05
CA ILE A 81 5.02 5.26 17.26
C ILE A 81 4.89 4.98 18.75
N THR A 82 3.90 4.20 19.14
CA THR A 82 3.65 3.77 20.50
C THR A 82 3.60 2.25 20.58
N ALA A 83 3.90 1.67 21.74
CA ALA A 83 3.90 0.22 21.93
C ALA A 83 2.56 -0.44 21.57
N ARG A 84 1.45 0.29 21.71
CA ARG A 84 0.10 -0.20 21.35
C ARG A 84 -0.04 -0.60 19.87
N TYR A 85 0.75 0.01 18.99
CA TYR A 85 0.69 -0.30 17.55
C TYR A 85 1.53 -1.50 17.13
N VAL A 86 2.48 -1.96 17.94
CA VAL A 86 3.43 -3.00 17.55
C VAL A 86 2.71 -4.28 17.11
N LEU A 87 1.86 -4.83 17.96
CA LEU A 87 1.17 -6.08 17.65
C LEU A 87 0.18 -5.95 16.48
N PRO A 88 -0.70 -4.92 16.41
CA PRO A 88 -1.55 -4.70 15.25
C PRO A 88 -0.74 -4.52 13.94
N VAL A 89 0.34 -3.74 13.96
CA VAL A 89 1.19 -3.53 12.78
C VAL A 89 1.87 -4.82 12.32
N VAL A 90 2.38 -5.63 13.24
CA VAL A 90 2.98 -6.92 12.89
C VAL A 90 1.93 -7.85 12.26
N LYS A 91 0.73 -7.93 12.85
CA LYS A 91 -0.37 -8.74 12.33
C LYS A 91 -0.74 -8.29 10.91
N GLU A 92 -0.97 -7.00 10.73
CA GLU A 92 -1.32 -6.40 9.44
C GLU A 92 -0.19 -6.52 8.42
N GLY A 93 1.06 -6.35 8.83
CA GLY A 93 2.24 -6.52 7.96
C GLY A 93 2.43 -7.95 7.48
N LEU A 94 2.17 -8.94 8.33
CA LEU A 94 2.18 -10.36 7.93
C LEU A 94 1.01 -10.68 6.98
N TYR A 95 -0.17 -10.12 7.24
CA TYR A 95 -1.29 -10.23 6.33
C TYR A 95 -0.97 -9.61 4.97
N SER A 96 -0.38 -8.41 4.94
CA SER A 96 0.06 -7.73 3.72
C SER A 96 1.09 -8.54 2.92
N LEU A 97 2.05 -9.17 3.60
CA LEU A 97 3.00 -10.07 2.94
C LEU A 97 2.34 -11.30 2.33
N TRP A 98 1.40 -11.91 3.06
CA TRP A 98 0.61 -13.03 2.56
C TRP A 98 -0.27 -12.61 1.37
N PHE A 99 -0.92 -11.47 1.49
CA PHE A 99 -1.73 -10.86 0.44
C PHE A 99 -0.93 -10.69 -0.86
N CYS A 100 0.29 -10.12 -0.77
CA CYS A 100 1.18 -9.98 -1.93
C CYS A 100 1.68 -11.31 -2.46
N ALA A 101 2.07 -12.25 -1.58
CA ALA A 101 2.58 -13.55 -1.99
C ALA A 101 1.52 -14.40 -2.71
N THR A 102 0.24 -14.21 -2.38
CA THR A 102 -0.88 -14.92 -2.99
C THR A 102 -1.62 -14.12 -4.06
N MET A 103 -1.14 -12.91 -4.40
CA MET A 103 -1.78 -12.01 -5.37
C MET A 103 -3.29 -11.86 -5.16
N GLN A 104 -3.70 -11.63 -3.92
CA GLN A 104 -5.09 -11.33 -3.62
C GLN A 104 -5.44 -9.93 -4.11
N ASP A 105 -6.67 -9.71 -4.53
CA ASP A 105 -7.19 -8.43 -5.05
C ASP A 105 -6.35 -7.78 -6.17
N VAL A 106 -5.53 -8.56 -6.85
CA VAL A 106 -4.86 -8.10 -8.07
C VAL A 106 -5.76 -8.44 -9.23
N GLU A 107 -6.60 -7.50 -9.59
CA GLU A 107 -7.40 -7.61 -10.80
C GLU A 107 -6.54 -7.22 -12.01
N PRO A 108 -6.59 -7.99 -13.11
CA PRO A 108 -5.82 -7.69 -14.33
C PRO A 108 -6.38 -6.48 -15.09
N TYR A 109 -7.41 -5.86 -14.60
CA TYR A 109 -8.08 -4.69 -15.17
C TYR A 109 -8.60 -3.80 -14.03
N MET A 110 -8.77 -2.52 -14.32
CA MET A 110 -9.44 -1.62 -13.39
C MET A 110 -10.95 -1.76 -13.53
N ASP A 111 -11.64 -1.84 -12.40
CA ASP A 111 -13.09 -1.70 -12.36
C ASP A 111 -13.48 -0.26 -12.70
N SER A 112 -14.44 -0.08 -13.59
CA SER A 112 -14.94 1.24 -13.97
C SER A 112 -15.56 2.00 -12.78
N ILE A 113 -16.07 1.30 -11.78
CA ILE A 113 -16.63 1.86 -10.56
C ILE A 113 -15.57 2.65 -9.76
N SER A 114 -14.30 2.23 -9.82
CA SER A 114 -13.22 2.93 -9.10
C SER A 114 -12.84 4.29 -9.70
N ILE A 115 -13.32 4.62 -10.90
CA ILE A 115 -12.97 5.84 -11.63
C ILE A 115 -14.12 6.84 -11.65
N GLY A 116 -15.32 6.42 -11.24
CA GLY A 116 -16.52 7.27 -11.19
C GLY A 116 -17.46 7.08 -12.37
N ARG A 117 -18.54 7.85 -12.37
CA ARG A 117 -19.59 7.77 -13.40
C ARG A 117 -19.07 8.29 -14.72
N TRP A 118 -19.50 7.64 -15.81
CA TRP A 118 -19.11 8.01 -17.16
C TRP A 118 -19.36 9.48 -17.49
N GLU A 119 -20.57 9.98 -17.20
CA GLU A 119 -21.00 11.32 -17.56
C GLU A 119 -20.29 12.42 -16.77
N ASP A 120 -20.02 12.16 -15.49
CA ASP A 120 -19.49 13.17 -14.57
C ASP A 120 -17.97 13.23 -14.51
N GLN A 121 -17.28 12.14 -14.81
CA GLN A 121 -15.84 12.03 -14.59
C GLN A 121 -15.08 11.50 -15.82
N ILE A 122 -15.56 10.45 -16.47
CA ILE A 122 -14.82 9.83 -17.57
C ILE A 122 -14.91 10.65 -18.85
N ALA A 123 -16.10 11.10 -19.22
CA ALA A 123 -16.29 11.89 -20.43
C ALA A 123 -15.54 13.24 -20.39
N PRO A 124 -15.56 14.02 -19.30
CA PRO A 124 -14.73 15.22 -19.17
C PRO A 124 -13.23 14.91 -19.18
N MET A 125 -12.81 13.77 -18.59
CA MET A 125 -11.42 13.35 -18.60
C MET A 125 -10.95 12.96 -20.02
N GLU A 126 -11.78 12.23 -20.79
CA GLU A 126 -11.48 11.89 -22.18
C GLU A 126 -11.40 13.14 -23.08
N GLU A 127 -12.29 14.09 -22.87
CA GLU A 127 -12.27 15.38 -23.57
C GLU A 127 -10.98 16.14 -23.26
N PHE A 128 -10.61 16.21 -21.98
CA PHE A 128 -9.39 16.90 -21.54
C PHE A 128 -8.11 16.23 -22.04
N LEU A 129 -8.06 14.90 -22.06
CA LEU A 129 -6.86 14.13 -22.49
C LEU A 129 -6.81 13.89 -24.00
N TYR A 130 -7.83 14.28 -24.77
CA TYR A 130 -7.96 13.99 -26.20
C TYR A 130 -7.79 12.50 -26.56
N THR A 131 -8.17 11.62 -25.66
CA THR A 131 -8.03 10.17 -25.83
C THR A 131 -9.28 9.47 -25.29
N LYS A 132 -9.62 8.34 -25.89
CA LYS A 132 -10.68 7.49 -25.36
C LYS A 132 -10.10 6.54 -24.32
N SER A 133 -10.70 6.52 -23.14
CA SER A 133 -10.35 5.55 -22.13
C SER A 133 -10.91 4.17 -22.50
N ASN A 134 -10.19 3.12 -22.13
CA ASN A 134 -10.70 1.75 -22.27
C ASN A 134 -11.67 1.37 -21.12
N LEU A 135 -12.13 2.36 -20.36
CA LEU A 135 -12.91 2.21 -19.13
C LEU A 135 -14.39 2.51 -19.33
N ALA A 136 -14.88 2.34 -20.56
CA ALA A 136 -16.29 2.52 -20.87
C ALA A 136 -17.14 1.49 -20.14
N CYS A 137 -18.24 1.96 -19.54
CA CYS A 137 -19.29 1.07 -19.06
C CYS A 137 -20.20 0.62 -20.22
N LYS A 138 -20.85 -0.53 -20.08
CA LYS A 138 -21.93 -0.94 -20.96
C LYS A 138 -23.06 0.10 -20.89
N GLU A 139 -23.62 0.43 -22.04
CA GLU A 139 -24.69 1.41 -22.14
C GLU A 139 -25.85 1.07 -21.18
N GLY A 140 -26.18 1.99 -20.29
CA GLY A 140 -27.25 1.80 -19.30
C GLY A 140 -26.91 0.91 -18.09
N SER A 141 -25.66 0.59 -17.86
CA SER A 141 -25.19 -0.20 -16.70
C SER A 141 -23.90 0.35 -16.11
N ASP A 142 -23.64 0.02 -14.85
CA ASP A 142 -22.34 0.26 -14.18
C ASP A 142 -21.31 -0.85 -14.47
N GLU A 143 -21.66 -1.84 -15.32
CA GLU A 143 -20.75 -2.93 -15.68
C GLU A 143 -19.69 -2.46 -16.67
N PRO A 144 -18.40 -2.79 -16.42
CA PRO A 144 -17.32 -2.47 -17.34
C PRO A 144 -17.54 -3.12 -18.71
N TYR A 145 -17.32 -2.35 -19.76
CA TYR A 145 -17.33 -2.87 -21.13
C TYR A 145 -15.90 -3.11 -21.61
N TYR A 146 -15.58 -4.34 -21.90
CA TYR A 146 -14.30 -4.74 -22.50
C TYR A 146 -14.50 -5.23 -23.92
N ALA A 147 -13.64 -4.77 -24.83
CA ALA A 147 -13.59 -5.35 -26.16
C ALA A 147 -13.24 -6.86 -26.07
N PRO A 148 -13.74 -7.72 -26.97
CA PRO A 148 -13.49 -9.17 -26.91
C PRO A 148 -12.01 -9.56 -26.81
N ARG A 149 -11.11 -8.76 -27.39
CA ARG A 149 -9.65 -8.95 -27.26
C ARG A 149 -9.16 -8.73 -25.82
N GLN A 150 -9.72 -7.76 -25.12
CA GLN A 150 -9.39 -7.47 -23.72
C GLN A 150 -9.88 -8.60 -22.84
N GLU A 151 -11.07 -9.12 -23.06
CA GLU A 151 -11.60 -10.28 -22.31
C GLU A 151 -10.69 -11.51 -22.46
N LEU A 152 -10.16 -11.77 -23.66
CA LEU A 152 -9.22 -12.88 -23.89
C LEU A 152 -7.91 -12.66 -23.12
N VAL A 153 -7.35 -11.45 -23.18
CA VAL A 153 -6.12 -11.10 -22.45
C VAL A 153 -6.35 -11.20 -20.93
N PHE A 154 -7.45 -10.66 -20.43
CA PHE A 154 -7.79 -10.72 -19.00
C PHE A 154 -8.03 -12.16 -18.53
N GLY A 155 -8.67 -13.00 -19.34
CA GLY A 155 -8.79 -14.43 -19.08
C GLY A 155 -7.42 -15.12 -18.93
N GLY A 156 -6.48 -14.82 -19.83
CA GLY A 156 -5.10 -15.29 -19.75
C GLY A 156 -4.38 -14.79 -18.50
N LEU A 157 -4.51 -13.50 -18.16
CA LEU A 157 -3.92 -12.92 -16.97
C LEU A 157 -4.50 -13.52 -15.66
N LYS A 158 -5.80 -13.83 -15.63
CA LYS A 158 -6.40 -14.55 -14.50
C LYS A 158 -5.81 -15.94 -14.27
N VAL A 159 -5.53 -16.66 -15.37
CA VAL A 159 -4.84 -17.97 -15.29
C VAL A 159 -3.42 -17.78 -14.70
N VAL A 160 -2.68 -16.80 -15.20
CA VAL A 160 -1.34 -16.47 -14.68
C VAL A 160 -1.41 -16.12 -13.19
N GLN A 161 -2.35 -15.27 -12.80
CA GLN A 161 -2.57 -14.90 -11.40
C GLN A 161 -2.85 -16.13 -10.52
N MET A 162 -3.71 -17.03 -11.00
CA MET A 162 -4.03 -18.27 -10.29
C MET A 162 -2.78 -19.14 -10.08
N LEU A 163 -1.94 -19.30 -11.10
CA LEU A 163 -0.68 -20.03 -10.98
C LEU A 163 0.27 -19.37 -9.98
N TYR A 164 0.41 -18.05 -10.04
CA TYR A 164 1.25 -17.29 -9.12
C TYR A 164 0.80 -17.43 -7.66
N ARG A 165 -0.50 -17.46 -7.41
CA ARG A 165 -1.07 -17.64 -6.07
C ARG A 165 -0.55 -18.88 -5.35
N PHE A 166 -0.21 -19.92 -6.07
CA PHE A 166 0.34 -21.16 -5.52
C PHE A 166 1.86 -21.23 -5.61
N LEU A 167 2.42 -20.84 -6.77
CA LEU A 167 3.85 -21.00 -7.04
C LEU A 167 4.73 -20.03 -6.25
N LEU A 168 4.29 -18.78 -6.06
CA LEU A 168 5.11 -17.79 -5.39
C LEU A 168 5.31 -18.08 -3.89
N PRO A 169 4.29 -18.45 -3.09
CA PRO A 169 4.52 -18.86 -1.70
C PRO A 169 5.47 -20.05 -1.58
N LEU A 170 5.36 -21.04 -2.48
CA LEU A 170 6.27 -22.18 -2.50
C LEU A 170 7.70 -21.77 -2.88
N ALA A 171 7.85 -20.85 -3.83
CA ALA A 171 9.15 -20.30 -4.21
C ALA A 171 9.80 -19.51 -3.06
N ILE A 172 9.03 -18.69 -2.35
CA ILE A 172 9.49 -17.94 -1.16
C ILE A 172 9.99 -18.92 -0.08
N LEU A 173 9.19 -19.94 0.23
CA LEU A 173 9.58 -20.96 1.22
C LEU A 173 10.84 -21.71 0.79
N GLY A 174 10.88 -22.18 -0.46
CA GLY A 174 12.07 -22.86 -1.02
C GLY A 174 13.31 -21.98 -1.01
N ALA A 175 13.16 -20.70 -1.35
CA ALA A 175 14.22 -19.70 -1.31
C ALA A 175 14.76 -19.50 0.12
N ALA A 176 13.87 -19.32 1.10
CA ALA A 176 14.25 -19.15 2.50
C ALA A 176 15.02 -20.37 3.02
N ILE A 177 14.51 -21.59 2.77
CA ILE A 177 15.19 -22.84 3.16
C ILE A 177 16.58 -22.93 2.52
N ARG A 178 16.69 -22.61 1.22
CA ARG A 178 17.97 -22.68 0.50
C ARG A 178 18.98 -21.67 1.04
N LEU A 179 18.57 -20.42 1.24
CA LEU A 179 19.43 -19.37 1.81
C LEU A 179 19.90 -19.73 3.23
N CYS A 180 19.03 -20.28 4.07
CA CYS A 180 19.42 -20.74 5.40
C CYS A 180 20.44 -21.90 5.35
N ARG A 181 20.25 -22.86 4.43
CA ARG A 181 21.19 -23.95 4.24
C ARG A 181 22.57 -23.50 3.75
N CYS A 182 22.60 -22.51 2.85
CA CYS A 182 23.83 -21.95 2.31
C CYS A 182 24.53 -20.97 3.26
N ALA A 183 23.89 -20.49 4.32
CA ALA A 183 24.43 -19.47 5.22
C ALA A 183 25.78 -19.89 5.79
N ARG A 184 25.92 -21.13 6.30
CA ARG A 184 27.18 -21.63 6.85
C ARG A 184 28.32 -21.61 5.83
N SER A 185 28.04 -22.04 4.59
CA SER A 185 29.04 -22.11 3.51
C SER A 185 29.46 -20.70 3.06
N VAL A 186 28.50 -19.78 2.93
CA VAL A 186 28.75 -18.41 2.48
C VAL A 186 29.62 -17.62 3.47
N PHE A 187 29.47 -17.85 4.77
CA PHE A 187 30.26 -17.14 5.79
C PHE A 187 31.56 -17.79 6.18
N LEU A 188 32.00 -18.87 5.51
CA LEU A 188 33.33 -19.42 5.69
C LEU A 188 34.42 -18.39 5.30
N PRO A 189 35.56 -18.31 6.02
CA PRO A 189 36.61 -17.32 5.73
C PRO A 189 37.18 -17.42 4.32
N GLN A 190 37.22 -18.62 3.75
CA GLN A 190 37.76 -18.92 2.43
C GLN A 190 36.81 -18.60 1.27
N MET A 191 35.57 -18.21 1.57
CA MET A 191 34.58 -17.97 0.56
C MET A 191 34.75 -16.61 -0.11
N ASP A 192 34.59 -16.58 -1.43
CA ASP A 192 34.66 -15.37 -2.24
C ASP A 192 33.64 -14.30 -1.78
N THR A 193 34.11 -13.05 -1.73
CA THR A 193 33.33 -11.88 -1.33
C THR A 193 32.06 -11.72 -2.19
N GLN A 194 32.10 -12.13 -3.45
CA GLN A 194 30.93 -12.07 -4.34
C GLN A 194 29.75 -12.89 -3.84
N TRP A 195 29.98 -14.08 -3.30
CA TRP A 195 28.91 -14.92 -2.73
C TRP A 195 28.32 -14.34 -1.45
N LYS A 196 29.16 -13.72 -0.62
CA LYS A 196 28.69 -12.99 0.57
C LYS A 196 27.81 -11.80 0.17
N ALA A 197 28.27 -11.03 -0.81
CA ALA A 197 27.51 -9.90 -1.33
C ALA A 197 26.17 -10.35 -1.96
N ALA A 198 26.18 -11.41 -2.77
CA ALA A 198 24.97 -11.96 -3.37
C ALA A 198 23.96 -12.44 -2.30
N TRP A 199 24.43 -13.13 -1.27
CA TRP A 199 23.58 -13.60 -0.16
C TRP A 199 22.96 -12.44 0.61
N ILE A 200 23.75 -11.41 0.93
CA ILE A 200 23.27 -10.19 1.58
C ILE A 200 22.27 -9.47 0.70
N ALA A 201 22.54 -9.36 -0.61
CA ALA A 201 21.63 -8.68 -1.54
C ALA A 201 20.27 -9.38 -1.63
N VAL A 202 20.25 -10.71 -1.69
CA VAL A 202 18.98 -11.47 -1.74
C VAL A 202 18.18 -11.32 -0.45
N TRP A 203 18.86 -11.41 0.71
CA TRP A 203 18.19 -11.13 1.99
C TRP A 203 17.74 -9.66 2.11
N GLY A 204 18.51 -8.74 1.52
CA GLY A 204 18.15 -7.33 1.41
C GLY A 204 16.84 -7.12 0.65
N LEU A 205 16.60 -7.84 -0.45
CA LEU A 205 15.33 -7.80 -1.18
C LEU A 205 14.16 -8.31 -0.33
N PHE A 206 14.33 -9.43 0.39
CA PHE A 206 13.31 -9.89 1.33
C PHE A 206 13.06 -8.88 2.45
N ALA A 207 14.12 -8.30 3.02
CA ALA A 207 14.01 -7.29 4.06
C ALA A 207 13.27 -6.03 3.56
N MET A 208 13.54 -5.58 2.33
CA MET A 208 12.81 -4.46 1.71
C MET A 208 11.32 -4.79 1.53
N ALA A 209 10.98 -6.01 1.11
CA ALA A 209 9.59 -6.43 1.00
C ALA A 209 8.88 -6.41 2.38
N VAL A 210 9.54 -6.93 3.42
CA VAL A 210 9.02 -6.90 4.81
C VAL A 210 8.88 -5.46 5.30
N LEU A 211 9.91 -4.63 5.15
CA LEU A 211 9.88 -3.22 5.59
C LEU A 211 8.78 -2.44 4.89
N ARG A 212 8.60 -2.65 3.58
CA ARG A 212 7.52 -2.01 2.83
C ARG A 212 6.15 -2.43 3.35
N SER A 213 5.94 -3.72 3.58
CA SER A 213 4.68 -4.24 4.13
C SER A 213 4.42 -3.71 5.54
N MET A 214 5.44 -3.64 6.40
CA MET A 214 5.32 -3.09 7.75
C MET A 214 5.04 -1.58 7.73
N MET A 215 5.63 -0.84 6.78
CA MET A 215 5.36 0.60 6.61
C MET A 215 3.90 0.84 6.19
N VAL A 216 3.40 0.09 5.21
CA VAL A 216 2.00 0.18 4.78
C VAL A 216 1.07 -0.22 5.92
N ALA A 217 1.37 -1.31 6.63
CA ALA A 217 0.61 -1.75 7.79
C ALA A 217 0.59 -0.72 8.92
N PHE A 218 1.72 -0.02 9.15
CA PHE A 218 1.76 1.06 10.14
C PHE A 218 0.85 2.23 9.73
N MET A 219 0.88 2.62 8.46
CA MET A 219 0.01 3.67 7.94
C MET A 219 -1.47 3.26 8.05
N GLU A 220 -1.77 1.99 7.76
CA GLU A 220 -3.11 1.43 7.86
C GLU A 220 -3.63 1.48 9.31
N VAL A 221 -2.88 0.90 10.25
CA VAL A 221 -3.29 0.77 11.65
C VAL A 221 -3.31 2.12 12.39
N ALA A 222 -2.37 3.01 12.06
CA ALA A 222 -2.15 4.22 12.84
C ALA A 222 -2.71 5.49 12.20
N SER A 223 -3.06 5.46 10.91
CA SER A 223 -3.40 6.68 10.17
C SER A 223 -4.68 6.57 9.34
N PHE A 224 -4.86 5.54 8.52
CA PHE A 224 -5.99 5.48 7.58
C PHE A 224 -7.14 4.61 8.09
N GLY A 225 -6.86 3.37 8.51
CA GLY A 225 -7.86 2.44 9.02
C GLY A 225 -8.90 1.98 7.99
N ILE A 226 -8.60 2.09 6.71
CA ILE A 226 -9.53 1.85 5.58
C ILE A 226 -9.24 0.59 4.77
N GLY A 227 -8.32 -0.25 5.23
CA GLY A 227 -7.93 -1.50 4.58
C GLY A 227 -6.67 -1.40 3.73
N THR A 228 -5.95 -2.51 3.67
CA THR A 228 -4.69 -2.62 2.95
C THR A 228 -4.91 -2.40 1.46
N SER A 229 -4.26 -1.40 0.89
CA SER A 229 -4.38 -1.09 -0.54
C SER A 229 -3.37 -1.87 -1.37
N ALA A 230 -3.83 -2.66 -2.33
CA ALA A 230 -2.99 -3.36 -3.32
C ALA A 230 -2.05 -2.39 -4.06
N MET A 231 -2.50 -1.17 -4.32
CA MET A 231 -1.69 -0.12 -4.97
C MET A 231 -0.43 0.21 -4.16
N TYR A 232 -0.55 0.38 -2.84
CA TYR A 232 0.60 0.69 -1.98
C TYR A 232 1.53 -0.51 -1.77
N LEU A 233 1.03 -1.73 -1.93
CA LEU A 233 1.79 -2.97 -1.82
C LEU A 233 2.35 -3.46 -3.16
N SER A 234 2.05 -2.81 -4.28
CA SER A 234 2.45 -3.24 -5.63
C SER A 234 3.96 -3.49 -5.78
N THR A 235 4.79 -2.75 -5.04
CA THR A 235 6.25 -2.92 -5.05
C THR A 235 6.75 -4.14 -4.28
N VAL A 236 5.94 -4.72 -3.39
CA VAL A 236 6.32 -5.89 -2.56
C VAL A 236 6.40 -7.15 -3.42
N HIS A 237 5.45 -7.32 -4.34
CA HIS A 237 5.39 -8.48 -5.20
C HIS A 237 6.65 -8.71 -6.05
N PRO A 238 7.16 -7.74 -6.84
CA PRO A 238 8.39 -7.92 -7.61
C PRO A 238 9.63 -8.14 -6.73
N LEU A 239 9.67 -7.58 -5.52
CA LEU A 239 10.76 -7.83 -4.57
C LEU A 239 10.77 -9.29 -4.10
N LEU A 240 9.61 -9.83 -3.71
CA LEU A 240 9.47 -11.24 -3.32
C LEU A 240 9.81 -12.18 -4.47
N LEU A 241 9.34 -11.88 -5.68
CA LEU A 241 9.63 -12.67 -6.87
C LEU A 241 11.13 -12.66 -7.20
N ALA A 242 11.75 -11.49 -7.28
CA ALA A 242 13.18 -11.35 -7.58
C ALA A 242 14.05 -12.05 -6.54
N ALA A 243 13.77 -11.84 -5.24
CA ALA A 243 14.49 -12.51 -4.17
C ALA A 243 14.37 -14.02 -4.26
N SER A 244 13.15 -14.54 -4.52
CA SER A 244 12.91 -15.98 -4.63
C SER A 244 13.64 -16.60 -5.83
N LEU A 245 13.56 -15.95 -7.00
CA LEU A 245 14.25 -16.43 -8.20
C LEU A 245 15.77 -16.42 -8.03
N LEU A 246 16.34 -15.34 -7.51
CA LEU A 246 17.78 -15.26 -7.25
C LEU A 246 18.22 -16.33 -6.24
N ALA A 247 17.46 -16.50 -5.14
CA ALA A 247 17.77 -17.52 -4.16
C ALA A 247 17.73 -18.94 -4.73
N LEU A 248 16.79 -19.23 -5.63
CA LEU A 248 16.61 -20.57 -6.19
C LEU A 248 17.52 -20.87 -7.38
N LEU A 249 17.84 -19.87 -8.21
CA LEU A 249 18.57 -20.08 -9.45
C LEU A 249 20.08 -19.89 -9.31
N LEU A 250 20.56 -19.06 -8.37
CA LEU A 250 22.00 -18.88 -8.18
C LEU A 250 22.66 -20.19 -7.73
N PRO A 251 23.83 -20.57 -8.31
CA PRO A 251 24.57 -21.77 -7.95
C PRO A 251 25.35 -21.59 -6.63
N TRP A 252 24.62 -21.53 -5.51
CA TRP A 252 25.21 -21.31 -4.20
C TRP A 252 26.29 -22.38 -3.86
N PRO A 253 27.40 -21.98 -3.24
CA PRO A 253 28.43 -22.91 -2.84
C PRO A 253 27.93 -23.91 -1.80
N SER A 254 28.25 -25.19 -1.97
CA SER A 254 27.93 -26.24 -1.01
C SER A 254 29.08 -26.46 -0.02
N ALA A 255 28.76 -26.67 1.25
CA ALA A 255 29.75 -26.94 2.30
C ALA A 255 30.56 -28.25 2.10
N THR A 256 30.11 -29.12 1.18
CA THR A 256 30.63 -30.46 1.04
C THR A 256 31.82 -30.61 0.07
N LYS A 257 32.26 -29.55 -0.62
CA LYS A 257 33.33 -29.65 -1.63
C LYS A 257 34.72 -29.28 -1.16
N ASN A 258 34.92 -28.88 0.08
CA ASN A 258 36.24 -28.56 0.61
C ASN A 258 36.51 -29.34 1.92
N SER A 259 36.32 -30.66 1.93
CA SER A 259 37.03 -31.50 2.89
C SER A 259 38.45 -31.66 2.35
N PRO A 260 39.49 -31.22 3.07
CA PRO A 260 40.90 -31.45 2.65
C PRO A 260 41.35 -32.88 2.98
N ALA A 261 40.55 -33.87 2.59
CA ALA A 261 40.81 -35.27 2.84
C ALA A 261 41.26 -36.05 1.58
N ASP A 262 41.48 -35.36 0.47
CA ASP A 262 42.04 -35.96 -0.76
C ASP A 262 43.30 -35.16 -1.19
N CYS A 263 44.34 -35.20 -0.32
CA CYS A 263 45.74 -34.97 -0.67
C CYS A 263 46.59 -36.07 -0.06
#